data_f918f553c24f432cef267605bc069ae7
#
_entry.id   f918f553c24f432cef267605bc069ae7
#
_cell.length_a   1.000
_cell.length_b   1.000
_cell.length_c   1.000
_cell.angle_alpha   90.00
_cell.angle_beta   90.00
_cell.angle_gamma   90.00
#
_symmetry.space_group_name_H-M   'P 1'
#
loop_
_entity.id
_entity.type
_entity.pdbx_description
1 polymer ?
#
loop_
_entity_poly.entity_id
_entity_poly.type
_entity_poly.pdbx_seq_one_letter_code
_entity_poly.pdbx_strand_id
1 'polypeptide(L)'
;NDECFDKVKKDFEYEVLKRIPNQIKLLYTNKDYAPIIPLTEVLFNIDSLNETAFYYRIHTLLKMKMTFKAKKQFNYFIINYNKIMGDNFPYTYKDVMRQIPDNLE
;
A
#
# COMPACT_ATOMS: atom_id res chain seq x y z
N ASN A 1 7.91 29.49 -10.43
CA ASN A 1 6.91 29.23 -11.46
C ASN A 1 6.17 27.93 -11.15
N ASP A 2 4.83 28.00 -11.14
CA ASP A 2 3.98 26.89 -10.74
C ASP A 2 4.13 25.67 -11.66
N GLU A 3 4.34 25.89 -12.95
CA GLU A 3 4.52 24.80 -13.92
C GLU A 3 5.79 24.01 -13.65
N CYS A 4 6.90 24.70 -13.34
CA CYS A 4 8.15 24.04 -12.98
C CYS A 4 8.01 23.24 -11.68
N PHE A 5 7.33 23.81 -10.70
CA PHE A 5 7.11 23.15 -9.43
C PHE A 5 6.26 21.89 -9.62
N ASP A 6 5.18 22.00 -10.41
CA ASP A 6 4.31 20.86 -10.67
C ASP A 6 5.03 19.73 -11.39
N LYS A 7 5.89 20.06 -12.34
CA LYS A 7 6.70 19.07 -13.05
C LYS A 7 7.67 18.35 -12.12
N VAL A 8 8.38 19.10 -11.28
CA VAL A 8 9.31 18.52 -10.31
C VAL A 8 8.58 17.60 -9.34
N LYS A 9 7.41 18.02 -8.86
CA LYS A 9 6.58 17.21 -7.98
C LYS A 9 6.14 15.90 -8.64
N LYS A 10 5.67 15.96 -9.90
CA LYS A 10 5.25 14.78 -10.63
C LYS A 10 6.41 13.84 -10.91
N ASP A 11 7.58 14.38 -11.25
CA ASP A 11 8.76 13.56 -11.48
C ASP A 11 9.20 12.85 -10.19
N PHE A 12 9.14 13.55 -9.07
CA PHE A 12 9.45 12.97 -7.76
C PHE A 12 8.46 11.85 -7.41
N GLU A 13 7.16 12.09 -7.58
CA GLU A 13 6.13 11.09 -7.31
C GLU A 13 6.30 9.86 -8.19
N TYR A 14 6.64 10.06 -9.45
CA TYR A 14 6.91 8.96 -10.39
C TYR A 14 8.06 8.08 -9.89
N GLU A 15 9.16 8.70 -9.45
CA GLU A 15 10.31 7.96 -8.94
C GLU A 15 9.96 7.19 -7.66
N VAL A 16 9.19 7.79 -6.77
CA VAL A 16 8.73 7.14 -5.53
C VAL A 16 7.88 5.92 -5.86
N LEU A 17 6.89 6.07 -6.75
CA LEU A 17 6.01 4.96 -7.14
C LEU A 17 6.75 3.84 -7.85
N LYS A 18 7.89 4.14 -8.45
CA LYS A 18 8.73 3.16 -9.13
C LYS A 18 9.65 2.41 -8.17
N ARG A 19 10.26 3.12 -7.20
CA ARG A 19 11.33 2.58 -6.35
C ARG A 19 10.83 1.98 -5.03
N ILE A 20 9.84 2.61 -4.41
CA ILE A 20 9.38 2.18 -3.09
C ILE A 20 8.77 0.77 -3.10
N PRO A 21 7.95 0.39 -4.09
CA PRO A 21 7.43 -0.99 -4.13
C PRO A 21 8.53 -2.06 -4.15
N ASN A 22 9.61 -1.83 -4.90
CA ASN A 22 10.72 -2.77 -4.95
C ASN A 22 11.44 -2.88 -3.60
N GLN A 23 11.59 -1.76 -2.91
CA GLN A 23 12.20 -1.73 -1.58
C GLN A 23 11.32 -2.48 -0.57
N ILE A 24 10.01 -2.28 -0.63
CA ILE A 24 9.05 -3.01 0.22
C ILE A 24 9.17 -4.52 -0.03
N LYS A 25 9.19 -4.95 -1.29
CA LYS A 25 9.33 -6.37 -1.64
C LYS A 25 10.61 -6.96 -1.04
N LEU A 26 11.71 -6.24 -1.16
CA LEU A 26 12.99 -6.71 -0.64
C LEU A 26 12.93 -6.87 0.88
N LEU A 27 12.42 -5.87 1.58
CA LEU A 27 12.26 -5.91 3.03
C LEU A 27 11.35 -7.07 3.45
N TYR A 28 10.24 -7.26 2.75
CA TYR A 28 9.30 -8.34 3.06
C TYR A 28 9.95 -9.72 2.87
N THR A 29 10.68 -9.89 1.77
CA THR A 29 11.41 -11.14 1.50
C THR A 29 12.44 -11.43 2.57
N ASN A 30 13.11 -10.41 3.06
CA ASN A 30 14.12 -10.54 4.13
C ASN A 30 13.51 -10.59 5.54
N LYS A 31 12.18 -10.57 5.64
CA LYS A 31 11.46 -10.59 6.91
C LYS A 31 11.79 -9.40 7.82
N ASP A 32 12.16 -8.29 7.21
CA ASP A 32 12.40 -7.02 7.89
C ASP A 32 11.14 -6.17 7.79
N TYR A 33 10.19 -6.41 8.69
CA TYR A 33 8.81 -5.93 8.53
C TYR A 33 8.59 -4.50 9.01
N ALA A 34 9.21 -4.09 10.10
CA ALA A 34 8.92 -2.79 10.72
C ALA A 34 9.07 -1.61 9.75
N PRO A 35 10.15 -1.52 8.94
CA PRO A 35 10.31 -0.39 8.01
C PRO A 35 9.28 -0.36 6.87
N ILE A 36 8.58 -1.46 6.62
CA ILE A 36 7.59 -1.53 5.54
C ILE A 36 6.42 -0.58 5.82
N ILE A 37 5.99 -0.50 7.08
CA ILE A 37 4.81 0.32 7.45
C ILE A 37 4.99 1.79 7.03
N PRO A 38 6.06 2.50 7.40
CA PRO A 38 6.22 3.88 6.93
C PRO A 38 6.38 3.99 5.42
N LEU A 39 6.94 2.99 4.75
CA LEU A 39 7.04 3.01 3.29
C LEU A 39 5.68 2.89 2.62
N THR A 40 4.77 2.07 3.15
CA THR A 40 3.40 2.02 2.63
C THR A 40 2.70 3.35 2.83
N GLU A 41 2.98 4.07 3.91
CA GLU A 41 2.41 5.40 4.16
C GLU A 41 2.85 6.40 3.09
N VAL A 42 4.11 6.35 2.65
CA VAL A 42 4.59 7.18 1.56
C VAL A 42 3.78 6.95 0.28
N LEU A 43 3.54 5.69 -0.06
CA LEU A 43 2.73 5.35 -1.24
C LEU A 43 1.28 5.84 -1.09
N PHE A 44 0.67 5.65 0.08
CA PHE A 44 -0.70 6.10 0.32
C PHE A 44 -0.84 7.62 0.27
N ASN A 45 0.19 8.37 0.62
CA ASN A 45 0.16 9.83 0.53
C ASN A 45 0.13 10.30 -0.93
N ILE A 46 0.67 9.52 -1.85
CA ILE A 46 0.62 9.83 -3.28
C ILE A 46 -0.69 9.31 -3.90
N ASP A 47 -1.07 8.09 -3.54
CA ASP A 47 -2.27 7.43 -4.06
C ASP A 47 -2.92 6.63 -2.93
N SER A 48 -4.03 7.15 -2.40
CA SER A 48 -4.72 6.52 -1.26
C SER A 48 -5.30 5.15 -1.60
N LEU A 49 -5.42 4.80 -2.88
CA LEU A 49 -5.89 3.50 -3.34
C LEU A 49 -4.76 2.63 -3.90
N ASN A 50 -3.51 2.93 -3.56
CA ASN A 50 -2.37 2.14 -4.01
C ASN A 50 -2.48 0.71 -3.50
N GLU A 51 -2.65 -0.25 -4.41
CA GLU A 51 -2.88 -1.64 -4.04
C GLU A 51 -1.63 -2.31 -3.48
N THR A 52 -0.45 -1.97 -3.99
CA THR A 52 0.80 -2.50 -3.44
C THR A 52 0.94 -2.14 -1.97
N ALA A 53 0.71 -0.86 -1.63
CA ALA A 53 0.75 -0.41 -0.24
C ALA A 53 -0.30 -1.14 0.61
N PHE A 54 -1.50 -1.29 0.08
CA PHE A 54 -2.61 -1.94 0.77
C PHE A 54 -2.28 -3.40 1.13
N TYR A 55 -1.88 -4.20 0.13
CA TYR A 55 -1.61 -5.62 0.35
C TYR A 55 -0.40 -5.82 1.27
N TYR A 56 0.69 -5.11 1.03
CA TYR A 56 1.89 -5.26 1.86
C TYR A 56 1.67 -4.78 3.29
N ARG A 57 0.90 -3.71 3.47
CA ARG A 57 0.62 -3.24 4.83
C ARG A 57 -0.18 -4.27 5.63
N ILE A 58 -1.22 -4.85 5.02
CA ILE A 58 -2.03 -5.88 5.69
C ILE A 58 -1.17 -7.10 6.01
N HIS A 59 -0.43 -7.63 5.03
CA HIS A 59 0.38 -8.82 5.25
C HIS A 59 1.51 -8.58 6.24
N THR A 60 2.12 -7.40 6.20
CA THR A 60 3.15 -7.03 7.17
C THR A 60 2.59 -6.98 8.59
N LEU A 61 1.42 -6.36 8.77
CA LEU A 61 0.76 -6.31 10.08
C LEU A 61 0.44 -7.71 10.57
N LEU A 62 0.00 -8.61 9.69
CA LEU A 62 -0.26 -10.01 10.05
C LEU A 62 1.02 -10.72 10.46
N LYS A 63 2.12 -10.51 9.75
CA LYS A 63 3.43 -11.08 10.11
C LYS A 63 3.93 -10.58 11.47
N MET A 64 3.61 -9.34 11.79
CA MET A 64 3.94 -8.75 13.09
C MET A 64 2.93 -9.12 14.18
N LYS A 65 1.97 -9.98 13.86
CA LYS A 65 0.91 -10.45 14.78
C LYS A 65 0.00 -9.33 15.28
N MET A 66 -0.17 -8.32 14.46
CA MET A 66 -1.05 -7.17 14.72
C MET A 66 -2.37 -7.36 13.97
N THR A 67 -3.07 -8.43 14.29
CA THR A 67 -4.28 -8.87 13.57
C THR A 67 -5.38 -7.83 13.60
N PHE A 68 -5.60 -7.19 14.75
CA PHE A 68 -6.63 -6.16 14.87
C PHE A 68 -6.33 -4.97 13.97
N LYS A 69 -5.06 -4.53 13.92
CA LYS A 69 -4.65 -3.42 13.06
C LYS A 69 -4.79 -3.77 11.58
N ALA A 70 -4.50 -5.01 11.21
CA ALA A 70 -4.65 -5.48 9.83
C ALA A 70 -6.11 -5.38 9.38
N LYS A 71 -7.04 -5.86 10.22
CA LYS A 71 -8.47 -5.80 9.94
C LYS A 71 -8.96 -4.37 9.84
N LYS A 72 -8.51 -3.51 10.74
CA LYS A 72 -8.86 -2.09 10.75
C LYS A 72 -8.36 -1.39 9.49
N GLN A 73 -7.15 -1.70 9.04
CA GLN A 73 -6.59 -1.18 7.80
C GLN A 73 -7.42 -1.61 6.60
N PHE A 74 -7.84 -2.88 6.55
CA PHE A 74 -8.70 -3.39 5.49
C PHE A 74 -10.01 -2.59 5.45
N ASN A 75 -10.69 -2.46 6.57
CA ASN A 75 -11.97 -1.75 6.63
C ASN A 75 -11.84 -0.29 6.19
N TYR A 76 -10.78 0.38 6.62
CA TYR A 76 -10.52 1.76 6.21
C TYR A 76 -10.34 1.88 4.70
N PHE A 77 -9.56 0.98 4.11
CA PHE A 77 -9.31 0.97 2.68
C PHE A 77 -10.60 0.74 1.89
N ILE A 78 -11.45 -0.20 2.34
CA ILE A 78 -12.71 -0.51 1.65
C ILE A 78 -13.64 0.70 1.64
N ILE A 79 -13.78 1.38 2.77
CA ILE A 79 -14.63 2.57 2.87
C ILE A 79 -14.12 3.65 1.90
N ASN A 80 -12.82 3.87 1.88
CA ASN A 80 -12.20 4.86 1.01
C ASN A 80 -12.33 4.48 -0.48
N TYR A 81 -12.12 3.20 -0.79
CA TYR A 81 -12.26 2.68 -2.14
C TYR A 81 -13.69 2.91 -2.66
N ASN A 82 -14.69 2.50 -1.88
CA ASN A 82 -16.08 2.63 -2.29
C ASN A 82 -16.46 4.11 -2.50
N LYS A 83 -15.96 4.98 -1.65
CA LYS A 83 -16.21 6.41 -1.73
C LYS A 83 -15.62 7.04 -2.99
N ILE A 84 -14.37 6.68 -3.32
CA ILE A 84 -13.65 7.28 -4.46
C ILE A 84 -14.08 6.66 -5.78
N MET A 85 -14.20 5.33 -5.82
CA MET A 85 -14.51 4.61 -7.06
C MET A 85 -16.00 4.55 -7.36
N GLY A 86 -16.87 4.78 -6.37
CA GLY A 86 -18.31 4.64 -6.54
C GLY A 86 -18.76 3.21 -6.74
N ASP A 87 -17.92 2.24 -6.39
CA ASP A 87 -18.16 0.82 -6.60
C ASP A 87 -17.57 0.03 -5.44
N ASN A 88 -18.01 -1.20 -5.26
CA ASN A 88 -17.52 -2.05 -4.17
C ASN A 88 -16.17 -2.63 -4.51
N PHE A 89 -15.27 -2.67 -3.51
CA PHE A 89 -14.02 -3.39 -3.64
C PHE A 89 -14.33 -4.88 -3.86
N PRO A 90 -13.72 -5.53 -4.89
CA PRO A 90 -14.16 -6.88 -5.31
C PRO A 90 -13.70 -8.02 -4.42
N TYR A 91 -12.86 -7.77 -3.41
CA TYR A 91 -12.27 -8.84 -2.60
C TYR A 91 -12.65 -8.70 -1.14
N THR A 92 -12.84 -9.85 -0.47
CA THR A 92 -13.07 -9.90 0.98
C THR A 92 -11.73 -9.87 1.72
N TYR A 93 -11.79 -9.71 3.04
CA TYR A 93 -10.60 -9.78 3.88
C TYR A 93 -9.90 -11.14 3.74
N LYS A 94 -10.68 -12.22 3.68
CA LYS A 94 -10.11 -13.57 3.48
C LYS A 94 -9.38 -13.68 2.15
N ASP A 95 -9.94 -13.08 1.09
CA ASP A 95 -9.30 -13.08 -0.22
C ASP A 95 -7.94 -12.38 -0.16
N VAL A 96 -7.91 -11.22 0.48
CA VAL A 96 -6.68 -10.43 0.64
C VAL A 96 -5.64 -11.19 1.45
N MET A 97 -6.06 -11.86 2.54
CA MET A 97 -5.17 -12.66 3.37
C MET A 97 -4.55 -13.82 2.61
N ARG A 98 -5.29 -14.40 1.66
CA ARG A 98 -4.80 -15.54 0.87
C ARG A 98 -3.85 -15.12 -0.24
N GLN A 99 -3.91 -13.88 -0.67
CA GLN A 99 -3.05 -13.41 -1.75
C GLN A 99 -1.66 -13.08 -1.19
N ILE A 100 -0.67 -13.84 -1.66
CA ILE A 100 0.72 -13.66 -1.22
C ILE A 100 1.28 -12.41 -1.90
N PRO A 101 1.84 -11.44 -1.13
CA PRO A 101 2.34 -10.20 -1.71
C PRO A 101 3.37 -10.39 -2.82
N ASP A 102 4.18 -11.44 -2.77
CA ASP A 102 5.21 -11.72 -3.79
C ASP A 102 4.61 -11.96 -5.18
N ASN A 103 3.32 -12.28 -5.26
CA ASN A 103 2.61 -12.52 -6.52
C ASN A 103 1.87 -11.29 -7.03
N LEU A 104 2.03 -10.14 -6.37
CA LEU A 104 1.40 -8.88 -6.75
C LEU A 104 2.26 -8.16 -7.79
N GLU A 105 2.10 -8.50 -9.04
CA GLU A 105 2.80 -7.78 -10.11
C GLU A 105 1.85 -7.21 -11.13
#